data_4e6614a4b49e54c5337b6e12731cd1c7
#
_entry.id   4e6614a4b49e54c5337b6e12731cd1c7
#
_cell.length_a   1.000
_cell.length_b   1.000
_cell.length_c   1.000
_cell.angle_alpha   90.00
_cell.angle_beta   90.00
_cell.angle_gamma   90.00
#
_symmetry.space_group_name_H-M   'P 1'
#
loop_
_entity.id
_entity.type
_entity.pdbx_description
1 polymer ?
#
loop_
_entity_poly.entity_id
_entity_poly.type
_entity_poly.pdbx_seq_one_letter_code
_entity_poly.pdbx_strand_id
1 'polypeptide(L)'
;MISLFWYECMLIALLETRLHVMIYDADEEVYQVPDSVLPRPQSATGHQKESALRFDFEENPFSFRVLRGEEVLFDTSDTNIVFQSQYLNLRTWLPDDPNLYGLGEHTDTLRLPTTNYTRTIWNRDAYTVPSNSNLYGTHPIYVDHRGEKGTHGVFFLNSNGMDIKIDRTADGKQYLEYNTLGGVLDFYFMAGPTPKEVSEQYSEIVGLPAMQSYWTFGVCYLPIES
;
A
#
# COMPACT_ATOMS: atom_id res chain seq x y z
N MET A 1 -14.12 -8.24 -22.00
CA MET A 1 -14.06 -9.56 -21.34
C MET A 1 -12.69 -10.13 -21.70
N ILE A 2 -11.65 -9.77 -20.92
CA ILE A 2 -10.29 -10.25 -21.14
C ILE A 2 -10.12 -11.43 -20.20
N SER A 3 -9.84 -12.58 -20.78
CA SER A 3 -9.64 -13.86 -20.08
C SER A 3 -8.43 -13.75 -19.17
N LEU A 4 -8.61 -13.96 -17.88
CA LEU A 4 -7.58 -14.00 -16.82
C LEU A 4 -6.74 -15.30 -16.90
N PHE A 5 -6.28 -15.70 -18.07
CA PHE A 5 -5.49 -16.93 -18.25
C PHE A 5 -3.97 -16.77 -18.05
N TRP A 6 -3.48 -15.61 -17.55
CA TRP A 6 -2.05 -15.27 -17.59
C TRP A 6 -1.40 -15.00 -16.22
N TYR A 7 -2.00 -15.41 -15.11
CA TYR A 7 -1.34 -15.27 -13.82
C TYR A 7 -0.57 -16.56 -13.48
N GLU A 8 0.59 -16.74 -14.08
CA GLU A 8 1.41 -17.92 -13.79
C GLU A 8 2.23 -17.81 -12.50
N CYS A 9 2.34 -16.62 -11.87
CA CYS A 9 3.13 -16.49 -10.66
C CYS A 9 2.50 -15.56 -9.62
N MET A 10 2.12 -16.13 -8.51
CA MET A 10 1.81 -15.42 -7.28
C MET A 10 2.76 -15.89 -6.19
N LEU A 11 3.56 -14.96 -5.67
CA LEU A 11 4.42 -15.23 -4.52
C LEU A 11 3.68 -14.81 -3.25
N ILE A 12 3.61 -15.72 -2.27
CA ILE A 12 3.07 -15.43 -0.95
C ILE A 12 4.12 -15.78 0.08
N ALA A 13 4.56 -14.81 0.87
CA ALA A 13 5.43 -15.02 2.01
C ALA A 13 4.70 -14.63 3.30
N LEU A 14 4.39 -15.63 4.14
CA LEU A 14 3.79 -15.45 5.45
C LEU A 14 4.88 -15.37 6.50
N LEU A 15 4.89 -14.28 7.26
CA LEU A 15 5.68 -14.09 8.48
C LEU A 15 4.72 -14.05 9.68
N GLU A 16 5.24 -14.06 10.90
CA GLU A 16 4.41 -14.08 12.10
C GLU A 16 3.37 -12.95 12.13
N THR A 17 3.78 -11.72 11.79
CA THR A 17 2.94 -10.52 11.85
C THR A 17 2.78 -9.79 10.52
N ARG A 18 3.33 -10.35 9.44
CA ARG A 18 3.32 -9.72 8.11
C ARG A 18 3.01 -10.74 7.04
N LEU A 19 2.40 -10.25 5.97
CA LEU A 19 2.14 -11.02 4.77
C LEU A 19 2.65 -10.24 3.56
N HIS A 20 3.40 -10.89 2.69
CA HIS A 20 3.82 -10.36 1.39
C HIS A 20 3.07 -11.09 0.29
N VAL A 21 2.42 -10.35 -0.59
CA VAL A 21 1.70 -10.85 -1.78
C VAL A 21 2.19 -10.12 -2.99
N MET A 22 2.75 -10.85 -3.94
CA MET A 22 3.22 -10.30 -5.20
C MET A 22 2.54 -11.02 -6.37
N ILE A 23 1.90 -10.26 -7.26
CA ILE A 23 1.26 -10.76 -8.48
C ILE A 23 1.96 -10.10 -9.65
N TYR A 24 2.50 -10.92 -10.56
CA TYR A 24 3.28 -10.46 -11.70
C TYR A 24 3.10 -11.40 -12.91
N ASP A 25 3.41 -10.90 -14.09
CA ASP A 25 3.45 -11.69 -15.30
C ASP A 25 4.81 -12.38 -15.39
N ALA A 26 4.82 -13.72 -15.50
CA ALA A 26 6.05 -14.50 -15.56
C ALA A 26 6.79 -14.34 -16.89
N ASP A 27 6.07 -13.97 -17.95
CA ASP A 27 6.60 -13.83 -19.29
C ASP A 27 7.08 -12.41 -19.62
N GLU A 28 6.72 -11.41 -18.80
CA GLU A 28 7.09 -10.01 -19.02
C GLU A 28 8.02 -9.47 -17.91
N GLU A 29 9.20 -9.02 -18.31
CA GLU A 29 10.07 -8.22 -17.45
C GLU A 29 9.58 -6.77 -17.42
N VAL A 30 8.93 -6.39 -16.35
CA VAL A 30 8.51 -5.00 -16.09
C VAL A 30 9.36 -4.37 -14.99
N TYR A 31 9.41 -3.04 -14.97
CA TYR A 31 10.16 -2.33 -13.92
C TYR A 31 9.59 -2.62 -12.53
N GLN A 32 10.48 -2.95 -11.63
CA GLN A 32 10.20 -3.17 -10.21
C GLN A 32 11.25 -2.43 -9.37
N VAL A 33 10.89 -2.10 -8.12
CA VAL A 33 11.89 -1.62 -7.16
C VAL A 33 12.97 -2.70 -6.99
N PRO A 34 14.26 -2.39 -7.24
CA PRO A 34 15.32 -3.39 -7.18
C PRO A 34 15.49 -3.99 -5.78
N ASP A 35 15.84 -5.27 -5.69
CA ASP A 35 16.12 -5.96 -4.42
C ASP A 35 17.30 -5.34 -3.65
N SER A 36 18.20 -4.64 -4.35
CA SER A 36 19.27 -3.87 -3.71
C SER A 36 18.76 -2.66 -2.93
N VAL A 37 17.56 -2.16 -3.25
CA VAL A 37 16.90 -1.05 -2.56
C VAL A 37 15.96 -1.57 -1.48
N LEU A 38 15.16 -2.57 -1.81
CA LEU A 38 14.25 -3.22 -0.87
C LEU A 38 14.28 -4.73 -1.10
N PRO A 39 15.08 -5.46 -0.28
CA PRO A 39 15.18 -6.91 -0.37
C PRO A 39 13.83 -7.58 -0.08
N ARG A 40 13.41 -8.46 -0.98
CA ARG A 40 12.18 -9.23 -0.78
C ARG A 40 12.44 -10.51 0.01
N PRO A 41 11.46 -10.98 0.81
CA PRO A 41 11.57 -12.27 1.47
C PRO A 41 11.74 -13.40 0.45
N GLN A 42 12.81 -14.19 0.55
CA GLN A 42 13.16 -15.21 -0.45
C GLN A 42 12.27 -16.47 -0.41
N SER A 43 11.48 -16.68 0.63
CA SER A 43 10.51 -17.78 0.72
C SER A 43 9.59 -17.60 1.92
N ALA A 44 8.38 -18.15 1.82
CA ALA A 44 7.50 -18.31 2.97
C ALA A 44 8.11 -19.33 3.94
N THR A 45 8.73 -18.85 5.00
CA THR A 45 9.30 -19.70 6.06
C THR A 45 8.29 -19.99 7.17
N GLY A 46 7.14 -19.30 7.16
CA GLY A 46 6.06 -19.49 8.15
C GLY A 46 4.97 -20.45 7.65
N HIS A 47 4.53 -21.33 8.53
CA HIS A 47 3.29 -22.05 8.29
C HIS A 47 2.11 -21.11 8.54
N GLN A 48 1.06 -21.18 7.71
CA GLN A 48 -0.17 -20.37 7.87
C GLN A 48 -0.76 -20.41 9.30
N LYS A 49 -0.49 -21.48 10.04
CA LYS A 49 -0.94 -21.64 11.44
C LYS A 49 -0.20 -20.78 12.46
N GLU A 50 0.96 -20.26 12.10
CA GLU A 50 1.83 -19.45 12.98
C GLU A 50 1.72 -17.95 12.66
N SER A 51 1.08 -17.59 11.55
CA SER A 51 0.89 -16.20 11.14
C SER A 51 -0.37 -15.59 11.74
N ALA A 52 -0.27 -14.34 12.18
CA ALA A 52 -1.42 -13.51 12.58
C ALA A 52 -2.36 -13.19 11.40
N LEU A 53 -1.85 -13.32 10.16
CA LEU A 53 -2.59 -13.05 8.94
C LEU A 53 -2.87 -14.35 8.18
N ARG A 54 -4.03 -14.38 7.54
CA ARG A 54 -4.44 -15.45 6.63
C ARG A 54 -4.68 -14.88 5.25
N PHE A 55 -4.29 -15.62 4.22
CA PHE A 55 -4.53 -15.31 2.82
C PHE A 55 -5.53 -16.32 2.24
N ASP A 56 -6.62 -15.81 1.70
CA ASP A 56 -7.63 -16.59 0.98
C ASP A 56 -7.74 -16.02 -0.45
N PHE A 57 -7.95 -16.88 -1.45
CA PHE A 57 -8.16 -16.44 -2.83
C PHE A 57 -9.18 -17.30 -3.57
N GLU A 58 -9.78 -16.73 -4.61
CA GLU A 58 -10.62 -17.40 -5.58
C GLU A 58 -9.97 -17.30 -6.96
N GLU A 59 -10.04 -18.38 -7.74
CA GLU A 59 -9.34 -18.43 -9.04
C GLU A 59 -10.17 -17.80 -10.17
N ASN A 60 -11.48 -17.92 -10.14
CA ASN A 60 -12.34 -17.49 -11.26
C ASN A 60 -13.71 -16.96 -10.81
N PRO A 61 -13.97 -15.65 -10.87
CA PRO A 61 -13.00 -14.60 -11.20
C PRO A 61 -11.93 -14.48 -10.11
N PHE A 62 -10.71 -14.12 -10.52
CA PHE A 62 -9.61 -13.99 -9.56
C PHE A 62 -9.89 -12.87 -8.56
N SER A 63 -9.81 -13.20 -7.29
CA SER A 63 -9.89 -12.27 -6.17
C SER A 63 -9.15 -12.81 -4.97
N PHE A 64 -8.77 -11.94 -4.04
CA PHE A 64 -8.13 -12.38 -2.81
C PHE A 64 -8.55 -11.54 -1.60
N ARG A 65 -8.38 -12.13 -0.43
CA ARG A 65 -8.64 -11.50 0.87
C ARG A 65 -7.47 -11.74 1.81
N VAL A 66 -7.21 -10.75 2.64
CA VAL A 66 -6.29 -10.85 3.78
C VAL A 66 -7.09 -10.67 5.05
N LEU A 67 -6.93 -11.60 5.99
CA LEU A 67 -7.69 -11.62 7.23
C LEU A 67 -6.75 -11.65 8.44
N ARG A 68 -7.22 -11.08 9.55
CA ARG A 68 -6.65 -11.23 10.89
C ARG A 68 -7.71 -11.89 11.77
N GLY A 69 -7.52 -13.18 12.08
CA GLY A 69 -8.61 -13.99 12.66
C GLY A 69 -9.81 -14.04 11.72
N GLU A 70 -10.96 -13.55 12.17
CA GLU A 70 -12.19 -13.46 11.35
C GLU A 70 -12.36 -12.08 10.70
N GLU A 71 -11.51 -11.12 11.02
CA GLU A 71 -11.60 -9.77 10.48
C GLU A 71 -10.97 -9.69 9.09
N VAL A 72 -11.75 -9.26 8.11
CA VAL A 72 -11.26 -8.99 6.76
C VAL A 72 -10.57 -7.62 6.75
N LEU A 73 -9.27 -7.61 6.45
CA LEU A 73 -8.43 -6.41 6.39
C LEU A 73 -8.37 -5.83 4.97
N PHE A 74 -8.35 -6.72 3.98
CA PHE A 74 -8.25 -6.37 2.56
C PHE A 74 -9.11 -7.36 1.77
N ASP A 75 -9.91 -6.87 0.82
CA ASP A 75 -10.86 -7.70 0.08
C ASP A 75 -11.04 -7.17 -1.34
N THR A 76 -10.69 -7.96 -2.33
CA THR A 76 -10.87 -7.64 -3.75
C THR A 76 -12.06 -8.37 -4.38
N SER A 77 -12.88 -9.08 -3.61
CA SER A 77 -14.04 -9.82 -4.11
C SER A 77 -15.02 -8.91 -4.83
N ASP A 78 -15.63 -9.40 -5.88
CA ASP A 78 -16.59 -8.65 -6.69
C ASP A 78 -16.03 -7.37 -7.34
N THR A 79 -14.70 -7.27 -7.46
CA THR A 79 -14.03 -6.19 -8.19
C THR A 79 -13.33 -6.76 -9.43
N ASN A 80 -13.10 -5.88 -10.41
CA ASN A 80 -12.29 -6.26 -11.56
C ASN A 80 -10.85 -5.84 -11.32
N ILE A 81 -9.93 -6.81 -11.29
CA ILE A 81 -8.49 -6.51 -11.31
C ILE A 81 -8.10 -6.35 -12.78
N VAL A 82 -7.50 -5.21 -13.13
CA VAL A 82 -6.91 -5.00 -14.45
C VAL A 82 -5.41 -5.13 -14.34
N PHE A 83 -4.83 -5.98 -15.16
CA PHE A 83 -3.39 -6.21 -15.20
C PHE A 83 -2.94 -6.11 -16.66
N GLN A 84 -2.31 -5.01 -17.02
CA GLN A 84 -1.75 -4.73 -18.34
C GLN A 84 -0.35 -4.16 -18.20
N SER A 85 0.49 -4.26 -19.22
CA SER A 85 1.89 -3.82 -19.15
C SER A 85 2.09 -2.36 -18.72
N GLN A 86 1.13 -1.48 -19.01
CA GLN A 86 1.18 -0.03 -18.70
C GLN A 86 -0.03 0.46 -17.90
N TYR A 87 -0.82 -0.42 -17.34
CA TYR A 87 -1.93 -0.05 -16.48
C TYR A 87 -2.36 -1.19 -15.56
N LEU A 88 -2.23 -0.97 -14.26
CA LEU A 88 -2.75 -1.87 -13.25
C LEU A 88 -3.86 -1.16 -12.48
N ASN A 89 -4.98 -1.85 -12.28
CA ASN A 89 -6.07 -1.38 -11.42
C ASN A 89 -6.45 -2.48 -10.44
N LEU A 90 -6.54 -2.11 -9.18
CA LEU A 90 -7.01 -2.99 -8.12
C LEU A 90 -7.82 -2.19 -7.11
N ARG A 91 -8.96 -2.72 -6.73
CA ARG A 91 -9.83 -2.15 -5.70
C ARG A 91 -9.95 -3.09 -4.52
N THR A 92 -9.93 -2.51 -3.32
CA THR A 92 -10.25 -3.21 -2.07
C THR A 92 -11.42 -2.54 -1.38
N TRP A 93 -12.29 -3.36 -0.78
CA TRP A 93 -13.38 -2.86 0.03
C TRP A 93 -12.89 -2.40 1.39
N LEU A 94 -13.50 -1.35 1.89
CA LEU A 94 -13.24 -0.77 3.20
C LEU A 94 -14.50 -0.90 4.07
N PRO A 95 -14.35 -0.87 5.40
CA PRO A 95 -15.50 -0.73 6.29
C PRO A 95 -16.22 0.61 6.07
N ASP A 96 -17.43 0.76 6.58
CA ASP A 96 -18.11 2.03 6.58
C ASP A 96 -17.35 3.04 7.44
N ASP A 97 -17.18 4.27 6.91
CA ASP A 97 -16.45 5.38 7.55
C ASP A 97 -15.07 4.98 8.11
N PRO A 98 -14.14 4.51 7.28
CA PRO A 98 -12.85 4.04 7.73
C PRO A 98 -11.97 5.18 8.26
N ASN A 99 -11.08 4.88 9.22
CA ASN A 99 -10.08 5.83 9.67
C ASN A 99 -8.75 5.56 9.00
N LEU A 100 -8.54 6.19 7.86
CA LEU A 100 -7.34 6.01 7.03
C LEU A 100 -6.33 7.13 7.26
N TYR A 101 -5.06 6.74 7.28
CA TYR A 101 -3.90 7.62 7.44
C TYR A 101 -2.83 7.20 6.45
N GLY A 102 -1.92 8.11 6.07
CA GLY A 102 -0.80 7.80 5.19
C GLY A 102 -0.93 8.40 3.80
N LEU A 103 -0.54 7.65 2.77
CA LEU A 103 -0.50 8.06 1.36
C LEU A 103 0.27 9.38 1.13
N GLY A 104 1.41 9.54 1.82
CA GLY A 104 2.29 10.72 1.73
C GLY A 104 3.20 10.72 0.49
N GLU A 105 3.91 11.84 0.31
CA GLU A 105 3.81 13.04 1.13
C GLU A 105 2.70 13.96 0.64
N HIS A 106 2.03 14.62 1.57
CA HIS A 106 0.95 15.58 1.28
C HIS A 106 0.71 16.53 2.46
N THR A 107 -0.04 17.59 2.22
CA THR A 107 -0.44 18.60 3.22
C THR A 107 -1.94 18.52 3.57
N ASP A 108 -2.56 17.38 3.36
CA ASP A 108 -3.96 17.14 3.69
C ASP A 108 -4.15 16.98 5.20
N THR A 109 -5.38 16.75 5.61
CA THR A 109 -5.71 16.38 6.99
C THR A 109 -5.07 15.05 7.37
N LEU A 110 -4.68 14.88 8.64
CA LEU A 110 -4.04 13.63 9.12
C LEU A 110 -4.92 12.40 8.86
N ARG A 111 -6.20 12.45 9.19
CA ARG A 111 -7.20 11.47 8.74
C ARG A 111 -7.60 11.80 7.32
N LEU A 112 -7.41 10.86 6.42
CA LEU A 112 -7.73 11.05 5.01
C LEU A 112 -9.24 11.17 4.78
N PRO A 113 -9.69 12.03 3.84
CA PRO A 113 -11.07 12.02 3.38
C PRO A 113 -11.45 10.66 2.78
N THR A 114 -12.68 10.22 3.05
CA THR A 114 -13.16 8.89 2.64
C THR A 114 -14.18 8.93 1.51
N THR A 115 -14.41 10.10 0.92
CA THR A 115 -15.34 10.29 -0.19
C THR A 115 -14.78 11.30 -1.16
N ASN A 116 -14.89 11.01 -2.46
CA ASN A 116 -14.41 11.87 -3.55
C ASN A 116 -12.96 12.34 -3.34
N TYR A 117 -12.11 11.44 -2.85
CA TYR A 117 -10.69 11.72 -2.59
C TYR A 117 -9.83 10.96 -3.59
N THR A 118 -8.91 11.67 -4.25
CA THR A 118 -7.89 11.07 -5.12
C THR A 118 -6.55 11.67 -4.75
N ARG A 119 -5.58 10.78 -4.48
CA ARG A 119 -4.20 11.16 -4.29
C ARG A 119 -3.38 10.68 -5.48
N THR A 120 -2.93 11.63 -6.30
CA THR A 120 -1.91 11.37 -7.30
C THR A 120 -0.56 11.29 -6.62
N ILE A 121 0.06 10.14 -6.65
CA ILE A 121 1.39 9.88 -6.08
C ILE A 121 2.40 9.98 -7.22
N TRP A 122 3.17 11.08 -7.19
CA TRP A 122 4.17 11.40 -8.20
C TRP A 122 5.26 12.27 -7.57
N ASN A 123 6.49 11.78 -7.50
CA ASN A 123 7.60 12.51 -6.90
C ASN A 123 7.86 13.82 -7.65
N ARG A 124 7.80 14.91 -6.94
CA ARG A 124 8.13 16.24 -7.49
C ARG A 124 8.54 17.20 -6.40
N ASP A 125 9.41 18.15 -6.77
CA ASP A 125 9.64 19.34 -5.98
C ASP A 125 8.47 20.32 -6.16
N ALA A 126 7.98 20.89 -5.07
CA ALA A 126 6.91 21.86 -5.09
C ALA A 126 7.50 23.28 -4.90
N TYR A 127 7.11 24.22 -5.74
CA TYR A 127 7.56 25.61 -5.64
C TYR A 127 7.17 26.30 -4.32
N THR A 128 6.08 25.89 -3.75
CA THR A 128 5.59 26.28 -2.41
C THR A 128 5.05 25.02 -1.73
N VAL A 129 4.39 25.16 -0.60
CA VAL A 129 3.69 24.06 0.04
C VAL A 129 2.22 24.07 -0.42
N PRO A 130 1.88 23.41 -1.55
CA PRO A 130 0.51 23.39 -2.04
C PRO A 130 -0.37 22.52 -1.16
N SER A 131 -1.65 22.88 -1.01
CA SER A 131 -2.65 22.06 -0.36
C SER A 131 -3.21 21.02 -1.32
N ASN A 132 -3.63 19.87 -0.78
CA ASN A 132 -4.29 18.77 -1.52
C ASN A 132 -3.48 18.27 -2.72
N SER A 133 -2.17 18.25 -2.62
CA SER A 133 -1.27 17.84 -3.66
C SER A 133 -0.16 16.96 -3.09
N ASN A 134 0.33 16.03 -3.91
CA ASN A 134 1.53 15.29 -3.56
C ASN A 134 2.74 16.22 -3.53
N LEU A 135 3.66 15.94 -2.62
CA LEU A 135 4.94 16.63 -2.45
C LEU A 135 6.09 15.68 -2.80
N TYR A 136 7.26 15.98 -2.38
CA TYR A 136 8.58 15.37 -2.63
C TYR A 136 8.60 13.84 -2.80
N GLY A 137 8.28 13.09 -1.75
CA GLY A 137 8.32 11.63 -1.75
C GLY A 137 6.99 10.96 -2.06
N THR A 138 7.04 9.70 -2.49
CA THR A 138 5.87 8.84 -2.66
C THR A 138 5.92 7.68 -1.69
N HIS A 139 4.91 7.59 -0.83
CA HIS A 139 4.79 6.57 0.18
C HIS A 139 3.42 5.91 0.06
N PRO A 140 3.25 4.89 -0.82
CA PRO A 140 1.97 4.23 -1.06
C PRO A 140 1.67 3.22 0.05
N ILE A 141 1.66 3.71 1.27
CA ILE A 141 1.25 2.99 2.47
C ILE A 141 0.05 3.69 3.07
N TYR A 142 -0.96 2.93 3.47
CA TYR A 142 -2.00 3.43 4.36
C TYR A 142 -2.10 2.58 5.63
N VAL A 143 -2.57 3.22 6.67
CA VAL A 143 -2.91 2.62 7.96
C VAL A 143 -4.41 2.77 8.17
N ASP A 144 -5.08 1.67 8.47
CA ASP A 144 -6.52 1.64 8.80
C ASP A 144 -6.69 1.34 10.29
N HIS A 145 -7.22 2.31 11.01
CA HIS A 145 -7.45 2.22 12.45
C HIS A 145 -8.93 1.93 12.74
N ARG A 146 -9.23 0.73 13.20
CA ARG A 146 -10.59 0.22 13.43
C ARG A 146 -11.02 0.21 14.90
N GLY A 147 -10.45 1.14 15.69
CA GLY A 147 -10.76 1.24 17.11
C GLY A 147 -10.39 -0.04 17.89
N GLU A 148 -11.35 -0.62 18.60
CA GLU A 148 -11.15 -1.83 19.41
C GLU A 148 -10.77 -3.07 18.59
N LYS A 149 -11.09 -3.11 17.29
CA LYS A 149 -10.63 -4.16 16.37
C LYS A 149 -9.16 -4.05 16.02
N GLY A 150 -8.51 -2.95 16.39
CA GLY A 150 -7.09 -2.71 16.16
C GLY A 150 -6.79 -1.94 14.88
N THR A 151 -5.53 -1.91 14.57
CA THR A 151 -4.94 -1.20 13.42
C THR A 151 -4.23 -2.19 12.53
N HIS A 152 -4.23 -1.95 11.24
CA HIS A 152 -3.37 -2.67 10.30
C HIS A 152 -2.81 -1.68 9.27
N GLY A 153 -1.77 -2.11 8.56
CA GLY A 153 -1.16 -1.33 7.49
C GLY A 153 -1.12 -2.11 6.19
N VAL A 154 -1.20 -1.39 5.08
CA VAL A 154 -1.02 -1.95 3.73
C VAL A 154 -0.05 -1.08 2.97
N PHE A 155 1.06 -1.66 2.55
CA PHE A 155 2.08 -1.02 1.74
C PHE A 155 2.11 -1.62 0.35
N PHE A 156 1.94 -0.78 -0.68
CA PHE A 156 2.02 -1.15 -2.08
C PHE A 156 3.40 -0.78 -2.63
N LEU A 157 4.28 -1.76 -2.77
CA LEU A 157 5.63 -1.55 -3.28
C LEU A 157 5.63 -1.38 -4.80
N ASN A 158 5.33 -0.18 -5.24
CA ASN A 158 5.38 0.20 -6.66
C ASN A 158 5.81 1.67 -6.76
N SER A 159 6.82 1.96 -7.59
CA SER A 159 7.39 3.30 -7.75
C SER A 159 6.94 4.00 -9.03
N ASN A 160 6.01 3.43 -9.78
CA ASN A 160 5.39 4.12 -10.91
C ASN A 160 4.43 5.20 -10.42
N GLY A 161 4.17 6.20 -11.24
CA GLY A 161 3.11 7.17 -10.99
C GLY A 161 1.76 6.47 -10.82
N MET A 162 1.00 6.88 -9.82
CA MET A 162 -0.29 6.26 -9.52
C MET A 162 -1.30 7.25 -8.97
N ASP A 163 -2.57 6.97 -9.18
CA ASP A 163 -3.68 7.58 -8.47
C ASP A 163 -4.27 6.57 -7.46
N ILE A 164 -4.36 6.97 -6.20
CA ILE A 164 -5.07 6.21 -5.18
C ILE A 164 -6.37 6.94 -4.88
N LYS A 165 -7.48 6.27 -5.16
CA LYS A 165 -8.82 6.82 -4.98
C LYS A 165 -9.51 6.21 -3.78
N ILE A 166 -10.13 7.04 -2.94
CA ILE A 166 -10.99 6.62 -1.81
C ILE A 166 -12.35 7.23 -2.04
N ASP A 167 -13.36 6.38 -2.19
CA ASP A 167 -14.72 6.84 -2.52
C ASP A 167 -15.77 5.78 -2.15
N ARG A 168 -17.01 6.06 -2.49
CA ARG A 168 -18.14 5.14 -2.37
C ARG A 168 -18.71 4.80 -3.74
N THR A 169 -19.17 3.57 -3.89
CA THR A 169 -19.97 3.16 -5.04
C THR A 169 -21.37 3.81 -4.99
N ALA A 170 -22.12 3.71 -6.07
CA ALA A 170 -23.49 4.27 -6.14
C ALA A 170 -24.44 3.67 -5.10
N ASP A 171 -24.22 2.43 -4.68
CA ASP A 171 -24.93 1.73 -3.60
C ASP A 171 -24.34 2.01 -2.20
N GLY A 172 -23.35 2.88 -2.11
CA GLY A 172 -22.79 3.39 -0.86
C GLY A 172 -21.64 2.57 -0.26
N LYS A 173 -21.21 1.48 -0.89
CA LYS A 173 -20.10 0.65 -0.41
C LYS A 173 -18.76 1.39 -0.53
N GLN A 174 -18.01 1.45 0.56
CA GLN A 174 -16.73 2.15 0.66
C GLN A 174 -15.60 1.35 0.01
N TYR A 175 -14.69 2.02 -0.71
CA TYR A 175 -13.54 1.37 -1.33
C TYR A 175 -12.29 2.26 -1.37
N LEU A 176 -11.14 1.60 -1.51
CA LEU A 176 -9.87 2.19 -1.94
C LEU A 176 -9.45 1.52 -3.24
N GLU A 177 -9.00 2.31 -4.21
CA GLU A 177 -8.63 1.84 -5.53
C GLU A 177 -7.25 2.38 -5.93
N TYR A 178 -6.40 1.46 -6.36
CA TYR A 178 -5.10 1.78 -6.93
C TYR A 178 -5.21 1.80 -8.46
N ASN A 179 -4.67 2.86 -9.06
CA ASN A 179 -4.52 3.01 -10.51
C ASN A 179 -3.07 3.37 -10.77
N THR A 180 -2.26 2.45 -11.29
CA THR A 180 -0.84 2.68 -11.52
C THR A 180 -0.44 2.44 -12.96
N LEU A 181 0.58 3.17 -13.41
CA LEU A 181 1.03 3.20 -14.81
C LEU A 181 1.89 2.00 -15.22
N GLY A 182 2.07 1.03 -14.34
CA GLY A 182 2.84 -0.18 -14.66
C GLY A 182 3.47 -0.83 -13.43
N GLY A 183 4.43 -1.72 -13.65
CA GLY A 183 5.07 -2.49 -12.61
C GLY A 183 4.31 -3.77 -12.28
N VAL A 184 4.34 -4.17 -11.01
CA VAL A 184 3.70 -5.37 -10.48
C VAL A 184 2.79 -5.00 -9.30
N LEU A 185 1.87 -5.89 -8.94
CA LEU A 185 1.08 -5.77 -7.73
C LEU A 185 1.85 -6.42 -6.58
N ASP A 186 2.62 -5.62 -5.85
CA ASP A 186 3.53 -6.05 -4.78
C ASP A 186 3.10 -5.42 -3.46
N PHE A 187 2.40 -6.20 -2.62
CA PHE A 187 1.76 -5.75 -1.39
C PHE A 187 2.39 -6.36 -0.15
N TYR A 188 2.59 -5.52 0.86
CA TYR A 188 2.92 -5.93 2.21
C TYR A 188 1.79 -5.54 3.16
N PHE A 189 1.32 -6.52 3.92
CA PHE A 189 0.29 -6.35 4.94
C PHE A 189 0.92 -6.48 6.32
N MET A 190 0.66 -5.50 7.19
CA MET A 190 1.10 -5.46 8.58
C MET A 190 -0.10 -5.71 9.49
N ALA A 191 0.00 -6.73 10.34
CA ALA A 191 -1.12 -7.15 11.20
C ALA A 191 -1.45 -6.16 12.32
N GLY A 192 -0.52 -5.36 12.74
CA GLY A 192 -0.66 -4.55 13.95
C GLY A 192 -0.61 -5.42 15.22
N PRO A 193 -1.53 -5.28 16.17
CA PRO A 193 -2.83 -4.55 16.15
C PRO A 193 -2.81 -3.07 16.57
N THR A 194 -1.71 -2.53 17.01
CA THR A 194 -1.60 -1.11 17.40
C THR A 194 -0.90 -0.29 16.30
N PRO A 195 -1.10 1.03 16.24
CA PRO A 195 -0.37 1.89 15.32
C PRO A 195 1.15 1.79 15.48
N LYS A 196 1.64 1.59 16.71
CA LYS A 196 3.06 1.41 17.01
C LYS A 196 3.59 0.13 16.38
N GLU A 197 2.90 -0.99 16.57
CA GLU A 197 3.28 -2.28 15.99
C GLU A 197 3.24 -2.25 14.46
N VAL A 198 2.26 -1.57 13.85
CA VAL A 198 2.25 -1.35 12.39
C VAL A 198 3.51 -0.60 11.95
N SER A 199 3.93 0.44 12.68
CA SER A 199 5.14 1.20 12.37
C SER A 199 6.42 0.36 12.54
N GLU A 200 6.49 -0.49 13.56
CA GLU A 200 7.59 -1.43 13.78
C GLU A 200 7.65 -2.45 12.64
N GLN A 201 6.51 -3.07 12.30
CA GLN A 201 6.39 -4.04 11.22
C GLN A 201 6.73 -3.43 9.85
N TYR A 202 6.34 -2.18 9.60
CA TYR A 202 6.73 -1.43 8.41
C TYR A 202 8.23 -1.17 8.37
N SER A 203 8.83 -0.75 9.50
CA SER A 203 10.26 -0.51 9.59
C SER A 203 11.11 -1.77 9.34
N GLU A 204 10.58 -2.94 9.65
CA GLU A 204 11.23 -4.22 9.33
C GLU A 204 11.21 -4.53 7.81
N ILE A 205 10.31 -3.90 7.05
CA ILE A 205 10.24 -4.02 5.59
C ILE A 205 11.20 -3.00 4.93
N VAL A 206 11.07 -1.72 5.29
CA VAL A 206 11.75 -0.62 4.60
C VAL A 206 13.05 -0.17 5.28
N GLY A 207 13.35 -0.68 6.45
CA GLY A 207 14.47 -0.26 7.28
C GLY A 207 14.13 0.91 8.21
N LEU A 208 15.00 1.14 9.18
CA LEU A 208 14.89 2.28 10.08
C LEU A 208 15.41 3.56 9.42
N PRO A 209 14.88 4.73 9.81
CA PRO A 209 15.44 6.02 9.38
C PRO A 209 16.92 6.12 9.70
N ALA A 210 17.69 6.73 8.80
CA ALA A 210 19.10 6.99 9.04
C ALA A 210 19.28 7.93 10.25
N MET A 211 20.31 7.65 11.07
CA MET A 211 20.69 8.55 12.16
C MET A 211 21.17 9.89 11.58
N GLN A 212 20.45 10.96 11.90
CA GLN A 212 20.82 12.29 11.45
C GLN A 212 21.95 12.90 12.32
N SER A 213 22.80 13.71 11.67
CA SER A 213 23.79 14.48 12.39
C SER A 213 23.14 15.52 13.31
N TYR A 214 23.64 15.71 14.51
CA TYR A 214 23.00 16.59 15.51
C TYR A 214 22.77 18.02 15.01
N TRP A 215 23.68 18.56 14.20
CA TRP A 215 23.58 19.93 13.63
C TRP A 215 22.37 20.12 12.69
N THR A 216 21.84 19.04 12.10
CA THR A 216 20.65 19.13 11.22
C THR A 216 19.37 19.49 11.98
N PHE A 217 19.36 19.36 13.32
CA PHE A 217 18.26 19.78 14.17
C PHE A 217 18.34 21.27 14.55
N GLY A 218 19.38 21.97 14.11
CA GLY A 218 19.54 23.42 14.30
C GLY A 218 18.77 24.22 13.24
N VAL A 219 18.62 25.50 13.50
CA VAL A 219 18.04 26.44 12.54
C VAL A 219 19.06 26.71 11.45
N CYS A 220 18.80 26.31 10.22
CA CYS A 220 19.56 26.70 9.06
C CYS A 220 19.15 28.13 8.66
N TYR A 221 20.02 29.09 8.91
CA TYR A 221 19.88 30.47 8.43
C TYR A 221 20.42 30.54 7.01
N LEU A 222 19.56 30.62 6.02
CA LEU A 222 19.94 31.03 4.66
C LEU A 222 19.78 32.55 4.57
N PRO A 223 20.87 33.34 4.45
CA PRO A 223 20.72 34.74 4.14
C PRO A 223 20.11 34.85 2.74
N ILE A 224 18.91 35.40 2.67
CA ILE A 224 18.33 35.81 1.39
C ILE A 224 19.07 37.09 1.01
N GLU A 225 20.00 36.97 0.10
CA GLU A 225 20.58 38.15 -0.53
C GLU A 225 19.49 38.83 -1.38
N SER A 226 19.18 40.05 -1.02
CA SER A 226 18.21 40.95 -1.69
C SER A 226 18.78 41.53 -2.99
#